data_297c3f607923f5c1deaed0d124d1ad72
#
_entry.id   297c3f607923f5c1deaed0d124d1ad72
#
_cell.length_a   1.000
_cell.length_b   1.000
_cell.length_c   1.000
_cell.angle_alpha   90.00
_cell.angle_beta   90.00
_cell.angle_gamma   90.00
#
_symmetry.space_group_name_H-M   'P 1'
#
loop_
_entity.id
_entity.type
_entity.pdbx_description
1 polymer ?
#
loop_
_entity_poly.entity_id
_entity_poly.type
_entity_poly.pdbx_seq_one_letter_code
_entity_poly.pdbx_strand_id
1 'polypeptide(L)'
;DLSTLSNTGAFGEHGPTTVDLSGTKSLSLYRMEAFRFKTEVVYTNVLSAGAYRGYGATQGIFAVESAVNELAHKLDIDPIKLREIWYGKVTF
;
A
#
# COMPACT_ATOMS: atom_id res chain seq x y z
N ASP A 1 3.42 8.79 5.46
CA ASP A 1 4.60 8.17 4.85
C ASP A 1 4.37 6.66 4.65
N LEU A 2 4.68 6.17 3.47
CA LEU A 2 4.67 4.74 3.16
C LEU A 2 6.06 4.33 2.69
N SER A 3 6.61 3.29 3.31
CA SER A 3 7.93 2.76 2.97
C SER A 3 7.84 1.27 2.69
N THR A 4 8.45 0.83 1.60
CA THR A 4 8.41 -0.57 1.18
C THR A 4 9.79 -1.06 0.81
N LEU A 5 10.17 -2.21 1.35
CA LEU A 5 11.34 -2.97 0.94
C LEU A 5 10.86 -4.23 0.24
N SER A 6 11.26 -4.43 -0.99
CA SER A 6 10.83 -5.57 -1.81
C SER A 6 12.01 -6.38 -2.33
N ASN A 7 11.82 -7.68 -2.36
CA ASN A 7 12.75 -8.63 -2.94
C ASN A 7 12.33 -8.96 -4.37
N THR A 8 13.12 -8.56 -5.35
CA THR A 8 12.85 -8.85 -6.77
C THR A 8 13.37 -10.22 -7.22
N GLY A 9 14.06 -10.95 -6.36
CA GLY A 9 14.69 -12.21 -6.70
C GLY A 9 15.99 -12.04 -7.50
N ALA A 10 16.36 -13.05 -8.28
CA ALA A 10 17.65 -13.07 -8.97
C ALA A 10 17.72 -12.20 -10.23
N PHE A 11 16.60 -11.95 -10.88
CA PHE A 11 16.57 -11.32 -12.22
C PHE A 11 15.83 -9.99 -12.32
N GLY A 12 15.06 -9.61 -11.35
CA GLY A 12 14.45 -8.27 -11.29
C GLY A 12 13.40 -7.94 -12.34
N GLU A 13 12.68 -8.91 -12.88
CA GLU A 13 11.76 -8.72 -14.02
C GLU A 13 10.66 -7.69 -13.74
N HIS A 14 9.71 -8.02 -12.87
CA HIS A 14 8.55 -7.18 -12.54
C HIS A 14 8.60 -6.60 -11.12
N GLY A 15 9.67 -6.84 -10.38
CA GLY A 15 9.80 -6.39 -8.99
C GLY A 15 9.60 -4.90 -8.81
N PRO A 16 10.33 -4.03 -9.53
CA PRO A 16 10.18 -2.57 -9.43
C PRO A 16 8.78 -2.09 -9.74
N THR A 17 8.17 -2.58 -10.81
CA THR A 17 6.81 -2.19 -11.23
C THR A 17 5.77 -2.64 -10.20
N THR A 18 5.93 -3.85 -9.63
CA THR A 18 5.03 -4.36 -8.59
C THR A 18 5.05 -3.47 -7.35
N VAL A 19 6.23 -3.03 -6.93
CA VAL A 19 6.37 -2.15 -5.77
C VAL A 19 5.80 -0.76 -6.07
N ASP A 20 6.03 -0.22 -7.25
CA ASP A 20 5.47 1.05 -7.67
C ASP A 20 3.93 1.03 -7.62
N LEU A 21 3.31 -0.01 -8.12
CA LEU A 21 1.86 -0.19 -8.06
C LEU A 21 1.35 -0.33 -6.62
N SER A 22 2.10 -0.95 -5.73
CA SER A 22 1.69 -1.07 -4.32
C SER A 22 1.54 0.30 -3.66
N GLY A 23 2.45 1.23 -3.94
CA GLY A 23 2.37 2.61 -3.47
C GLY A 23 1.27 3.41 -4.16
N THR A 24 1.22 3.36 -5.48
CA THR A 24 0.28 4.15 -6.29
C THR A 24 -1.17 3.78 -6.02
N LYS A 25 -1.49 2.49 -5.96
CA LYS A 25 -2.86 2.02 -5.75
C LYS A 25 -3.35 2.23 -4.31
N SER A 26 -2.46 2.14 -3.34
CA SER A 26 -2.85 2.38 -1.94
C SER A 26 -3.29 3.82 -1.68
N LEU A 27 -2.86 4.77 -2.51
CA LEU A 27 -3.24 6.17 -2.43
C LEU A 27 -4.66 6.47 -2.90
N SER A 28 -5.23 5.61 -3.71
CA SER A 28 -6.51 5.90 -4.39
C SER A 28 -7.71 5.89 -3.45
N LEU A 29 -7.60 5.28 -2.28
CA LEU A 29 -8.72 5.09 -1.36
C LEU A 29 -8.94 6.25 -0.39
N TYR A 30 -7.89 6.97 -0.01
CA TYR A 30 -7.98 7.99 1.01
C TYR A 30 -7.44 9.33 0.53
N ARG A 31 -8.16 10.39 0.84
CA ARG A 31 -7.72 11.74 0.54
C ARG A 31 -6.70 12.19 1.58
N MET A 32 -5.54 12.66 1.11
CA MET A 32 -4.45 13.11 1.97
C MET A 32 -3.96 14.48 1.50
N GLU A 33 -3.56 15.32 2.45
CA GLU A 33 -2.96 16.63 2.14
C GLU A 33 -1.55 16.48 1.60
N ALA A 34 -0.80 15.51 2.12
CA ALA A 34 0.57 15.22 1.72
C ALA A 34 0.84 13.73 1.80
N PHE A 35 1.60 13.24 0.83
CA PHE A 35 1.98 11.83 0.77
C PHE A 35 3.44 11.68 0.41
N ARG A 36 4.12 10.76 1.09
CA ARG A 36 5.50 10.38 0.76
C ARG A 36 5.56 8.87 0.62
N PHE A 37 6.04 8.41 -0.53
CA PHE A 37 6.27 7.00 -0.80
C PHE A 37 7.75 6.76 -1.09
N LYS A 38 8.36 5.88 -0.28
CA LYS A 38 9.75 5.45 -0.46
C LYS A 38 9.76 3.95 -0.69
N THR A 39 10.51 3.52 -1.70
CA THR A 39 10.65 2.10 -2.01
C THR A 39 12.11 1.74 -2.23
N GLU A 40 12.46 0.54 -1.81
CA GLU A 40 13.74 -0.10 -2.12
C GLU A 40 13.45 -1.49 -2.68
N VAL A 41 14.12 -1.83 -3.78
CA VAL A 41 14.01 -3.15 -4.42
C VAL A 41 15.38 -3.79 -4.40
N VAL A 42 15.48 -4.98 -3.84
CA VAL A 42 16.76 -5.67 -3.69
C VAL A 42 16.78 -6.99 -4.47
N TYR A 43 17.96 -7.36 -4.94
CA TYR A 43 18.20 -8.68 -5.55
C TYR A 43 18.54 -9.70 -4.48
N THR A 44 18.05 -10.92 -4.65
CA THR A 44 18.40 -12.05 -3.81
C THR A 44 18.45 -13.34 -4.64
N ASN A 45 18.88 -14.44 -4.03
CA ASN A 45 19.05 -15.73 -4.69
C ASN A 45 17.78 -16.59 -4.67
N VAL A 46 16.62 -15.96 -4.84
CA VAL A 46 15.33 -16.65 -4.91
C VAL A 46 14.68 -16.44 -6.28
N LEU A 47 13.53 -17.04 -6.50
CA LEU A 47 12.76 -16.86 -7.73
C LEU A 47 12.42 -15.39 -7.95
N SER A 48 12.37 -14.99 -9.22
CA SER A 48 12.02 -13.63 -9.61
C SER A 48 10.62 -13.25 -9.14
N ALA A 49 10.50 -12.03 -8.62
CA ALA A 49 9.20 -11.45 -8.32
C ALA A 49 8.46 -11.10 -9.61
N GLY A 50 7.15 -11.19 -9.58
CA GLY A 50 6.33 -10.91 -10.75
C GLY A 50 4.90 -10.55 -10.40
N ALA A 51 4.10 -10.39 -11.44
CA ALA A 51 2.70 -10.08 -11.32
C ALA A 51 1.90 -11.32 -10.94
N TYR A 52 1.15 -11.22 -9.88
CA TYR A 52 0.16 -12.20 -9.49
C TYR A 52 -1.05 -11.45 -8.95
N ARG A 53 -2.20 -11.69 -9.51
CA ARG A 53 -3.53 -11.16 -9.14
C ARG A 53 -3.49 -9.94 -8.22
N GLY A 54 -3.61 -8.74 -8.78
CA GLY A 54 -3.52 -7.46 -8.07
C GLY A 54 -2.23 -6.67 -8.33
N TYR A 55 -1.17 -7.33 -8.80
CA TYR A 55 0.09 -6.70 -9.27
C TYR A 55 0.69 -5.70 -8.28
N GLY A 56 0.79 -6.09 -7.00
CA GLY A 56 1.32 -5.23 -5.94
C GLY A 56 0.28 -4.38 -5.21
N ALA A 57 -0.87 -4.12 -5.81
CA ALA A 57 -1.95 -3.36 -5.16
C ALA A 57 -2.46 -4.04 -3.90
N THR A 58 -2.57 -5.37 -3.91
CA THR A 58 -3.04 -6.16 -2.77
C THR A 58 -2.16 -5.93 -1.53
N GLN A 59 -0.85 -5.96 -1.68
CA GLN A 59 0.10 -5.75 -0.60
C GLN A 59 0.03 -4.32 -0.05
N GLY A 60 -0.01 -3.33 -0.94
CA GLY A 60 -0.09 -1.93 -0.55
C GLY A 60 -1.40 -1.59 0.16
N ILE A 61 -2.52 -2.08 -0.36
CA ILE A 61 -3.83 -1.87 0.25
C ILE A 61 -3.93 -2.57 1.60
N PHE A 62 -3.41 -3.79 1.72
CA PHE A 62 -3.36 -4.48 3.01
C PHE A 62 -2.62 -3.66 4.06
N ALA A 63 -1.46 -3.10 3.72
CA ALA A 63 -0.66 -2.29 4.63
C ALA A 63 -1.41 -1.01 5.06
N VAL A 64 -2.01 -0.30 4.11
CA VAL A 64 -2.75 0.94 4.37
C VAL A 64 -4.00 0.66 5.21
N GLU A 65 -4.78 -0.36 4.86
CA GLU A 65 -6.00 -0.71 5.60
C GLU A 65 -5.69 -1.18 7.03
N SER A 66 -4.58 -1.90 7.22
CA SER A 66 -4.11 -2.30 8.55
C SER A 66 -3.73 -1.08 9.39
N ALA A 67 -3.05 -0.10 8.80
CA ALA A 67 -2.69 1.15 9.46
C ALA A 67 -3.93 1.97 9.83
N VAL A 68 -4.95 1.99 8.98
CA VAL A 68 -6.23 2.65 9.27
C VAL A 68 -6.95 1.99 10.44
N ASN A 69 -6.94 0.65 10.50
CA ASN A 69 -7.49 -0.08 11.63
C ASN A 69 -6.76 0.24 12.94
N GLU A 70 -5.43 0.28 12.91
CA GLU A 70 -4.64 0.66 14.08
C GLU A 70 -4.92 2.09 14.52
N LEU A 71 -5.05 3.02 13.58
CA LEU A 71 -5.40 4.41 13.87
C LEU A 71 -6.77 4.51 14.54
N ALA A 72 -7.76 3.79 14.02
CA ALA A 72 -9.09 3.74 14.60
C ALA A 72 -9.05 3.23 16.04
N HIS A 73 -8.27 2.18 16.28
CA HIS A 73 -8.09 1.63 17.63
C HIS A 73 -7.46 2.65 18.59
N LYS A 74 -6.43 3.36 18.14
CA LYS A 74 -5.78 4.41 18.95
C LYS A 74 -6.67 5.61 19.24
N LEU A 75 -7.60 5.92 18.34
CA LEU A 75 -8.59 7.00 18.51
C LEU A 75 -9.85 6.53 19.27
N ASP A 76 -9.92 5.25 19.62
CA ASP A 76 -11.09 4.64 20.24
C ASP A 76 -12.38 4.83 19.42
N ILE A 77 -12.26 4.64 18.12
CA ILE A 77 -13.34 4.77 17.12
C ILE A 77 -13.48 3.44 16.39
N ASP A 78 -14.71 3.04 16.04
CA ASP A 78 -14.95 1.91 15.17
C ASP A 78 -14.27 2.13 13.81
N PRO A 79 -13.50 1.16 13.29
CA PRO A 79 -12.82 1.27 11.99
C PRO A 79 -13.76 1.61 10.83
N ILE A 80 -14.97 1.09 10.82
CA ILE A 80 -15.98 1.41 9.81
C ILE A 80 -16.41 2.87 9.94
N LYS A 81 -16.63 3.33 11.15
CA LYS A 81 -17.00 4.72 11.44
C LYS A 81 -15.93 5.71 11.00
N LEU A 82 -14.67 5.38 11.24
CA LEU A 82 -13.55 6.21 10.78
C LEU A 82 -13.55 6.33 9.27
N ARG A 83 -13.78 5.22 8.55
CA ARG A 83 -13.86 5.22 7.09
C ARG A 83 -15.04 6.03 6.57
N GLU A 84 -16.21 5.93 7.20
CA GLU A 84 -17.39 6.75 6.85
C GLU A 84 -17.09 8.24 6.95
N ILE A 85 -16.44 8.67 8.03
CA ILE A 85 -16.05 10.06 8.23
C ILE A 85 -15.08 10.50 7.13
N TRP A 86 -14.14 9.65 6.75
CA TRP A 86 -13.14 9.96 5.73
C TRP A 86 -13.75 10.00 4.31
N TYR A 87 -14.58 9.01 3.97
CA TYR A 87 -15.26 8.94 2.68
C TYR A 87 -16.41 9.94 2.55
N GLY A 88 -17.11 10.26 3.61
CA GLY A 88 -18.27 11.15 3.58
C GLY A 88 -17.99 12.56 3.07
N LYS A 89 -16.72 12.87 2.79
CA LYS A 89 -16.30 14.14 2.17
C LYS A 89 -16.07 14.02 0.65
N VAL A 90 -16.29 12.86 0.07
CA VAL A 90 -16.19 12.65 -1.37
C VAL A 90 -17.58 12.72 -1.96
N THR A 91 -17.95 13.88 -2.46
CA THR A 91 -19.11 14.06 -3.33
C THR A 91 -18.73 13.53 -4.72
N PHE A 92 -19.41 12.49 -5.13
CA PHE A 92 -19.35 12.04 -6.51
C PHE A 92 -20.23 12.94 -7.38
#